data_9f5aa9acfcca5df4869564d001e5a087
#
_entry.id   9f5aa9acfcca5df4869564d001e5a087
#
_cell.length_a   1.000
_cell.length_b   1.000
_cell.length_c   1.000
_cell.angle_alpha   90.00
_cell.angle_beta   90.00
_cell.angle_gamma   90.00
#
_symmetry.space_group_name_H-M   'P 1'
#
loop_
_entity.id
_entity.type
_entity.pdbx_description
1 polymer ?
#
loop_
_entity_poly.entity_id
_entity_poly.type
_entity_poly.pdbx_seq_one_letter_code
_entity_poly.pdbx_strand_id
1 'polypeptide(L)'
;MKKLSLCLMLCFLFLGNLAAQWSVGGKVGANFSNLKNSSMAESMKQRVGFNLGAIGHYQFNKWLGIQGEILYAQYVVLNDSGLLDLENMETEGLPWIDDAKIRSHYIDVPIFAQISPFKRIPGLNFEVGVQPGFLLGENISDGKRSVDTNLYDRNPVNCSLLFGAAFKFPARWYFDLRYVLGLTDNYECYSGLNTHALQLSLGYLFQL
;
A
#
# COMPACT_ATOMS: atom_id res chain seq x y z
N MET A 1 18.09 -12.24 33.70
CA MET A 1 19.18 -11.94 32.79
C MET A 1 19.69 -13.17 32.02
N LYS A 2 20.03 -14.31 32.66
CA LYS A 2 20.54 -15.52 31.98
C LYS A 2 19.57 -16.14 30.93
N LYS A 3 18.25 -16.08 31.17
CA LYS A 3 17.23 -16.60 30.20
C LYS A 3 17.10 -15.75 28.96
N LEU A 4 17.25 -14.42 29.06
CA LEU A 4 17.22 -13.51 27.94
C LEU A 4 18.47 -13.65 27.05
N SER A 5 19.64 -13.83 27.69
CA SER A 5 20.92 -14.09 27.00
C SER A 5 20.89 -15.43 26.27
N LEU A 6 20.27 -16.46 26.86
CA LEU A 6 20.10 -17.77 26.20
C LEU A 6 19.15 -17.70 24.98
N CYS A 7 18.04 -16.95 25.09
CA CYS A 7 17.15 -16.71 23.97
C CYS A 7 17.83 -15.95 22.81
N LEU A 8 18.57 -14.90 23.12
CA LEU A 8 19.38 -14.16 22.16
C LEU A 8 20.45 -15.04 21.49
N MET A 9 21.14 -15.88 22.27
CA MET A 9 22.15 -16.80 21.76
C MET A 9 21.53 -17.91 20.89
N LEU A 10 20.35 -18.43 21.26
CA LEU A 10 19.58 -19.36 20.44
C LEU A 10 19.11 -18.69 19.12
N CYS A 11 18.61 -17.46 19.16
CA CYS A 11 18.30 -16.70 17.95
C CYS A 11 19.53 -16.52 17.04
N PHE A 12 20.71 -16.22 17.61
CA PHE A 12 21.95 -16.10 16.83
C PHE A 12 22.42 -17.44 16.24
N LEU A 13 22.23 -18.56 16.94
CA LEU A 13 22.56 -19.90 16.43
C LEU A 13 21.64 -20.36 15.32
N PHE A 14 20.37 -19.93 15.30
CA PHE A 14 19.45 -20.15 14.19
C PHE A 14 19.77 -19.28 12.97
N LEU A 15 20.42 -18.13 13.14
CA LEU A 15 20.86 -17.26 12.04
C LEU A 15 22.11 -17.79 11.31
N GLY A 16 22.89 -18.68 11.92
CA GLY A 16 24.18 -19.13 11.38
C GLY A 16 24.14 -20.26 10.34
N ASN A 17 22.99 -20.91 10.09
CA ASN A 17 22.89 -22.06 9.18
C ASN A 17 21.81 -21.92 8.09
N LEU A 18 21.19 -20.76 7.98
CA LEU A 18 20.32 -20.46 6.87
C LEU A 18 21.18 -19.76 5.81
N ALA A 19 21.38 -20.38 4.66
CA ALA A 19 21.74 -19.69 3.41
C ALA A 19 20.58 -18.74 3.09
N ALA A 20 20.44 -17.72 3.92
CA ALA A 20 19.43 -16.71 3.85
C ALA A 20 19.75 -15.85 2.63
N GLN A 21 18.90 -15.92 1.64
CA GLN A 21 19.08 -15.15 0.43
C GLN A 21 18.35 -13.82 0.61
N TRP A 22 19.12 -12.79 0.93
CA TRP A 22 18.65 -11.44 0.84
C TRP A 22 18.53 -11.02 -0.62
N SER A 23 17.48 -10.33 -0.94
CA SER A 23 17.30 -9.68 -2.22
C SER A 23 16.84 -8.26 -1.99
N VAL A 24 17.37 -7.33 -2.75
CA VAL A 24 16.93 -5.94 -2.75
C VAL A 24 16.55 -5.54 -4.17
N GLY A 25 15.68 -4.59 -4.30
CA GLY A 25 15.21 -4.20 -5.63
C GLY A 25 14.38 -2.95 -5.65
N GLY A 26 13.77 -2.74 -6.80
CA GLY A 26 12.82 -1.66 -7.01
C GLY A 26 11.57 -2.15 -7.72
N LYS A 27 10.49 -1.43 -7.55
CA LYS A 27 9.23 -1.68 -8.26
C LYS A 27 8.55 -0.41 -8.70
N VAL A 28 7.74 -0.55 -9.72
CA VAL A 28 6.83 0.46 -10.23
C VAL A 28 5.49 -0.19 -10.53
N GLY A 29 4.39 0.53 -10.30
CA GLY A 29 3.07 -0.04 -10.51
C GLY A 29 1.98 1.00 -10.66
N ALA A 30 0.78 0.49 -10.92
CA ALA A 30 -0.46 1.25 -10.98
C ALA A 30 -1.35 0.91 -9.77
N ASN A 31 -1.98 1.93 -9.21
CA ASN A 31 -2.96 1.82 -8.13
C ASN A 31 -4.35 2.15 -8.70
N PHE A 32 -5.26 1.21 -8.63
CA PHE A 32 -6.67 1.41 -8.96
C PHE A 32 -7.41 1.59 -7.63
N SER A 33 -7.59 2.83 -7.21
CA SER A 33 -8.14 3.15 -5.90
C SER A 33 -9.61 3.51 -5.96
N ASN A 34 -10.33 3.13 -4.90
CA ASN A 34 -11.71 3.48 -4.66
C ASN A 34 -11.88 3.85 -3.17
N LEU A 35 -12.64 4.91 -2.89
CA LEU A 35 -13.11 5.21 -1.54
C LEU A 35 -14.49 4.58 -1.39
N LYS A 36 -14.63 3.68 -0.43
CA LYS A 36 -15.89 3.01 -0.13
C LYS A 36 -16.38 3.49 1.24
N ASN A 37 -17.62 3.95 1.29
CA ASN A 37 -18.30 4.18 2.55
C ASN A 37 -19.03 2.90 2.97
N SER A 38 -18.73 2.38 4.16
CA SER A 38 -19.38 1.18 4.71
C SER A 38 -20.86 1.38 5.01
N SER A 39 -21.31 2.64 5.17
CA SER A 39 -22.69 2.98 5.51
C SER A 39 -23.56 3.35 4.30
N MET A 40 -22.95 3.64 3.15
CA MET A 40 -23.63 4.01 1.91
C MET A 40 -23.22 3.05 0.80
N ALA A 41 -24.19 2.56 0.00
CA ALA A 41 -23.92 1.69 -1.14
C ALA A 41 -23.20 2.39 -2.31
N GLU A 42 -22.97 3.69 -2.20
CA GLU A 42 -22.32 4.52 -3.21
C GLU A 42 -20.80 4.48 -3.02
N SER A 43 -20.12 4.22 -4.12
CA SER A 43 -18.66 4.24 -4.20
C SER A 43 -18.21 5.30 -5.20
N MET A 44 -17.13 6.01 -4.86
CA MET A 44 -16.50 6.95 -5.78
C MET A 44 -15.92 6.23 -7.01
N LYS A 45 -15.91 6.90 -8.17
CA LYS A 45 -15.36 6.30 -9.40
C LYS A 45 -13.86 6.06 -9.28
N GLN A 46 -13.46 4.84 -9.62
CA GLN A 46 -12.05 4.43 -9.65
C GLN A 46 -11.23 5.28 -10.62
N ARG A 47 -10.03 5.66 -10.19
CA ARG A 47 -9.02 6.28 -11.03
C ARG A 47 -7.66 5.64 -10.83
N VAL A 48 -6.80 5.81 -11.82
CA VAL A 48 -5.47 5.23 -11.83
C VAL A 48 -4.50 6.20 -11.18
N GLY A 49 -3.86 5.76 -10.11
CA GLY A 49 -2.65 6.35 -9.53
C GLY A 49 -1.45 5.49 -9.87
N PHE A 50 -0.29 5.81 -9.32
CA PHE A 50 0.92 5.02 -9.50
C PHE A 50 1.63 4.77 -8.16
N ASN A 51 2.51 3.79 -8.14
CA ASN A 51 3.44 3.55 -7.04
C ASN A 51 4.85 3.30 -7.57
N LEU A 52 5.85 3.68 -6.79
CA LEU A 52 7.25 3.51 -7.09
C LEU A 52 8.03 3.38 -5.79
N GLY A 53 8.97 2.43 -5.70
CA GLY A 53 9.80 2.34 -4.52
C GLY A 53 10.79 1.21 -4.48
N ALA A 54 11.36 1.02 -3.28
CA ALA A 54 12.37 0.04 -2.98
C ALA A 54 11.78 -1.18 -2.25
N ILE A 55 12.43 -2.32 -2.43
CA ILE A 55 12.04 -3.61 -1.87
C ILE A 55 13.23 -4.22 -1.15
N GLY A 56 12.97 -4.78 0.02
CA GLY A 56 13.85 -5.72 0.71
C GLY A 56 13.12 -7.04 0.92
N HIS A 57 13.69 -8.12 0.42
CA HIS A 57 13.12 -9.46 0.54
C HIS A 57 14.10 -10.40 1.21
N TYR A 58 13.57 -11.21 2.12
CA TYR A 58 14.31 -12.24 2.83
C TYR A 58 13.61 -13.58 2.71
N GLN A 59 14.28 -14.57 2.14
CA GLN A 59 13.76 -15.92 1.97
C GLN A 59 14.22 -16.82 3.13
N PHE A 60 13.29 -17.24 3.98
CA PHE A 60 13.58 -18.15 5.10
C PHE A 60 13.83 -19.58 4.62
N ASN A 61 13.00 -20.06 3.69
CA ASN A 61 13.07 -21.39 3.14
C ASN A 61 12.36 -21.45 1.77
N LYS A 62 12.25 -22.62 1.17
CA LYS A 62 11.68 -22.79 -0.20
C LYS A 62 10.19 -22.38 -0.32
N TRP A 63 9.47 -22.20 0.78
CA TRP A 63 8.04 -21.92 0.76
C TRP A 63 7.64 -20.66 1.52
N LEU A 64 8.53 -20.07 2.33
CA LEU A 64 8.25 -18.91 3.17
C LEU A 64 9.32 -17.85 3.03
N GLY A 65 8.92 -16.62 2.78
CA GLY A 65 9.73 -15.41 2.82
C GLY A 65 9.00 -14.27 3.50
N ILE A 66 9.72 -13.20 3.79
CA ILE A 66 9.18 -11.91 4.23
C ILE A 66 9.65 -10.82 3.28
N GLN A 67 8.81 -9.88 3.00
CA GLN A 67 9.14 -8.71 2.18
C GLN A 67 8.70 -7.44 2.89
N GLY A 68 9.59 -6.45 2.90
CA GLY A 68 9.30 -5.08 3.31
C GLY A 68 9.56 -4.14 2.13
N GLU A 69 8.75 -3.12 2.02
CA GLU A 69 8.86 -2.15 0.93
C GLU A 69 8.76 -0.72 1.49
N ILE A 70 9.31 0.24 0.76
CA ILE A 70 9.09 1.67 0.96
C ILE A 70 8.66 2.21 -0.37
N LEU A 71 7.39 2.63 -0.46
CA LEU A 71 6.76 3.04 -1.71
C LEU A 71 6.24 4.47 -1.60
N TYR A 72 6.59 5.29 -2.57
CA TYR A 72 5.76 6.45 -2.86
C TYR A 72 4.53 5.98 -3.63
N ALA A 73 3.34 6.29 -3.12
CA ALA A 73 2.08 5.87 -3.69
C ALA A 73 1.15 7.08 -3.91
N GLN A 74 0.58 7.15 -5.09
CA GLN A 74 -0.47 8.10 -5.42
C GLN A 74 -1.79 7.35 -5.52
N TYR A 75 -2.79 7.81 -4.76
CA TYR A 75 -4.17 7.35 -4.86
C TYR A 75 -5.02 8.45 -5.46
N VAL A 76 -5.84 8.09 -6.42
CA VAL A 76 -6.68 9.05 -7.16
C VAL A 76 -8.13 8.60 -7.14
N VAL A 77 -9.02 9.50 -6.72
CA VAL A 77 -10.46 9.25 -6.61
C VAL A 77 -11.23 10.41 -7.23
N LEU A 78 -12.40 10.16 -7.81
CA LEU A 78 -13.35 11.20 -8.21
C LEU A 78 -14.50 11.30 -7.22
N ASN A 79 -14.78 12.49 -6.76
CA ASN A 79 -15.96 12.81 -5.95
C ASN A 79 -17.14 13.17 -6.88
N ASP A 80 -17.73 12.15 -7.54
CA ASP A 80 -18.84 12.30 -8.50
C ASP A 80 -20.22 12.30 -7.79
N SER A 81 -20.27 11.85 -6.54
CA SER A 81 -21.54 11.66 -5.79
C SER A 81 -21.80 12.71 -4.72
N GLY A 82 -20.97 13.76 -4.61
CA GLY A 82 -21.07 14.73 -3.52
C GLY A 82 -20.88 14.10 -2.12
N LEU A 83 -20.21 12.95 -2.06
CA LEU A 83 -20.02 12.15 -0.84
C LEU A 83 -19.17 12.89 0.20
N LEU A 84 -18.25 13.75 -0.26
CA LEU A 84 -17.50 14.68 0.55
C LEU A 84 -18.13 16.05 0.37
N ASP A 85 -18.70 16.59 1.44
CA ASP A 85 -19.17 17.97 1.50
C ASP A 85 -17.95 18.90 1.59
N LEU A 86 -17.45 19.28 0.42
CA LEU A 86 -16.28 20.14 0.31
C LEU A 86 -16.58 21.60 0.74
N GLU A 87 -17.86 21.96 0.92
CA GLU A 87 -18.28 23.27 1.36
C GLU A 87 -17.95 23.52 2.84
N ASN A 88 -17.96 22.47 3.66
CA ASN A 88 -17.61 22.54 5.09
C ASN A 88 -16.11 22.31 5.36
N MET A 89 -15.34 21.90 4.38
CA MET A 89 -13.89 21.98 4.47
C MET A 89 -13.48 23.43 4.21
N GLU A 90 -12.70 24.04 5.11
CA GLU A 90 -12.16 25.41 4.99
C GLU A 90 -11.25 25.56 3.76
N THR A 91 -11.80 25.30 2.59
CA THR A 91 -11.15 25.51 1.28
C THR A 91 -11.65 26.85 0.75
N GLU A 92 -11.02 27.93 1.19
CA GLU A 92 -11.29 29.27 0.63
C GLU A 92 -11.18 29.21 -0.90
N GLY A 93 -12.32 29.27 -1.59
CA GLY A 93 -12.39 29.55 -3.04
C GLY A 93 -12.68 28.39 -3.97
N LEU A 94 -13.16 27.24 -3.50
CA LEU A 94 -13.70 26.19 -4.36
C LEU A 94 -15.23 26.29 -4.42
N PRO A 95 -15.82 26.86 -5.49
CA PRO A 95 -17.27 26.78 -5.72
C PRO A 95 -17.61 25.33 -6.05
N TRP A 96 -18.82 24.88 -5.73
CA TRP A 96 -19.49 23.63 -6.08
C TRP A 96 -18.81 22.88 -7.23
N ILE A 97 -18.05 21.82 -6.93
CA ILE A 97 -17.33 21.07 -7.93
C ILE A 97 -17.98 19.70 -8.05
N ASP A 98 -18.89 19.55 -8.97
CA ASP A 98 -19.26 18.27 -9.56
C ASP A 98 -17.98 17.74 -10.26
N ASP A 99 -17.52 16.52 -9.99
CA ASP A 99 -16.32 15.92 -10.58
C ASP A 99 -14.96 16.33 -9.97
N ALA A 100 -14.89 16.68 -8.68
CA ALA A 100 -13.60 16.95 -8.04
C ALA A 100 -12.70 15.71 -8.04
N LYS A 101 -11.48 15.88 -8.56
CA LYS A 101 -10.44 14.86 -8.56
C LYS A 101 -9.54 15.04 -7.34
N ILE A 102 -9.62 14.07 -6.42
CA ILE A 102 -8.80 14.02 -5.21
C ILE A 102 -7.57 13.16 -5.50
N ARG A 103 -6.38 13.72 -5.27
CA ARG A 103 -5.10 13.02 -5.37
C ARG A 103 -4.43 13.04 -4.03
N SER A 104 -4.26 11.87 -3.42
CA SER A 104 -3.57 11.71 -2.15
C SER A 104 -2.21 11.05 -2.39
N HIS A 105 -1.19 11.60 -1.76
CA HIS A 105 0.20 11.16 -1.88
C HIS A 105 0.65 10.55 -0.55
N TYR A 106 1.18 9.32 -0.58
CA TYR A 106 1.59 8.58 0.60
C TYR A 106 3.01 8.05 0.48
N ILE A 107 3.66 7.87 1.63
CA ILE A 107 4.73 6.90 1.79
C ILE A 107 4.10 5.67 2.43
N ASP A 108 3.98 4.59 1.67
CA ASP A 108 3.50 3.30 2.14
C ASP A 108 4.68 2.42 2.53
N VAL A 109 4.55 1.70 3.65
CA VAL A 109 5.58 0.78 4.16
C VAL A 109 4.98 -0.62 4.34
N PRO A 110 4.65 -1.33 3.24
CA PRO A 110 4.11 -2.68 3.32
C PRO A 110 5.11 -3.64 3.94
N ILE A 111 4.63 -4.49 4.86
CA ILE A 111 5.37 -5.62 5.44
C ILE A 111 4.48 -6.85 5.37
N PHE A 112 4.94 -7.90 4.69
CA PHE A 112 4.12 -9.06 4.41
C PHE A 112 4.92 -10.35 4.27
N ALA A 113 4.23 -11.46 4.58
CA ALA A 113 4.72 -12.80 4.31
C ALA A 113 4.47 -13.18 2.85
N GLN A 114 5.43 -13.83 2.24
CA GLN A 114 5.31 -14.48 0.94
C GLN A 114 5.30 -15.99 1.12
N ILE A 115 4.26 -16.65 0.64
CA ILE A 115 4.05 -18.08 0.78
C ILE A 115 4.01 -18.70 -0.61
N SER A 116 4.91 -19.67 -0.87
CA SER A 116 5.01 -20.42 -2.12
C SER A 116 4.51 -21.85 -1.93
N PRO A 117 3.20 -22.12 -1.98
CA PRO A 117 2.64 -23.42 -1.60
C PRO A 117 2.84 -24.48 -2.69
N PHE A 118 3.07 -24.08 -3.94
CA PHE A 118 3.09 -25.01 -5.08
C PHE A 118 4.50 -25.28 -5.57
N LYS A 119 5.02 -26.46 -5.25
CA LYS A 119 6.32 -26.94 -5.77
C LYS A 119 6.35 -27.08 -7.31
N ARG A 120 5.19 -27.27 -7.95
CA ARG A 120 5.07 -27.44 -9.40
C ARG A 120 5.08 -26.12 -10.19
N ILE A 121 4.82 -25.01 -9.52
CA ILE A 121 4.81 -23.67 -10.13
C ILE A 121 5.81 -22.81 -9.33
N PRO A 122 7.12 -23.01 -9.56
CA PRO A 122 8.13 -22.21 -8.89
C PRO A 122 7.97 -20.77 -9.34
N GLY A 123 7.96 -19.86 -8.38
CA GLY A 123 7.78 -18.42 -8.64
C GLY A 123 6.40 -17.87 -8.26
N LEU A 124 5.34 -18.70 -8.17
CA LEU A 124 4.05 -18.25 -7.66
C LEU A 124 4.10 -18.13 -6.14
N ASN A 125 3.80 -16.93 -5.63
CA ASN A 125 3.77 -16.60 -4.21
C ASN A 125 2.43 -15.96 -3.88
N PHE A 126 1.88 -16.29 -2.73
CA PHE A 126 0.78 -15.56 -2.13
C PHE A 126 1.33 -14.62 -1.07
N GLU A 127 0.72 -13.45 -0.97
CA GLU A 127 1.14 -12.37 -0.10
C GLU A 127 0.04 -12.04 0.89
N VAL A 128 0.42 -11.89 2.17
CA VAL A 128 -0.48 -11.43 3.22
C VAL A 128 0.30 -10.61 4.24
N GLY A 129 -0.22 -9.45 4.59
CA GLY A 129 0.45 -8.56 5.52
C GLY A 129 -0.31 -7.28 5.80
N VAL A 130 0.44 -6.30 6.27
CA VAL A 130 -0.05 -4.97 6.65
C VAL A 130 0.68 -3.90 5.87
N GLN A 131 -0.01 -2.80 5.61
CA GLN A 131 0.52 -1.64 4.90
C GLN A 131 0.19 -0.38 5.69
N PRO A 132 1.06 0.06 6.61
CA PRO A 132 0.98 1.41 7.12
C PRO A 132 1.34 2.41 6.03
N GLY A 133 0.59 3.50 5.97
CA GLY A 133 0.76 4.59 5.01
C GLY A 133 0.82 5.93 5.74
N PHE A 134 1.73 6.77 5.32
CA PHE A 134 1.95 8.12 5.85
C PHE A 134 1.59 9.14 4.79
N LEU A 135 0.60 9.98 5.07
CA LEU A 135 0.13 11.01 4.14
C LEU A 135 1.18 12.11 4.01
N LEU A 136 1.60 12.39 2.78
CA LEU A 136 2.50 13.50 2.46
C LEU A 136 1.76 14.76 2.07
N GLY A 137 0.60 14.62 1.42
CA GLY A 137 -0.20 15.74 0.96
C GLY A 137 -1.38 15.27 0.11
N GLU A 138 -2.32 16.17 -0.07
CA GLU A 138 -3.50 15.94 -0.86
C GLU A 138 -3.81 17.14 -1.73
N ASN A 139 -4.16 16.91 -2.99
CA ASN A 139 -4.53 17.92 -3.95
C ASN A 139 -5.93 17.65 -4.48
N ILE A 140 -6.80 18.64 -4.41
CA ILE A 140 -8.13 18.63 -5.01
C ILE A 140 -8.08 19.46 -6.29
N SER A 141 -8.53 18.91 -7.40
CA SER A 141 -8.52 19.59 -8.72
C SER A 141 -9.80 19.32 -9.48
N ASP A 142 -10.36 20.38 -10.08
CA ASP A 142 -11.49 20.29 -11.02
C ASP A 142 -11.07 20.31 -12.50
N GLY A 143 -9.78 20.12 -12.78
CA GLY A 143 -9.20 20.20 -14.12
C GLY A 143 -8.81 21.62 -14.58
N LYS A 144 -9.30 22.67 -13.91
CA LYS A 144 -8.95 24.07 -14.18
C LYS A 144 -8.19 24.72 -13.03
N ARG A 145 -8.48 24.30 -11.80
CA ARG A 145 -7.86 24.79 -10.58
C ARG A 145 -7.36 23.60 -9.78
N SER A 146 -6.26 23.78 -9.07
CA SER A 146 -5.74 22.82 -8.11
C SER A 146 -5.47 23.55 -6.81
N VAL A 147 -6.00 23.03 -5.71
CA VAL A 147 -5.81 23.57 -4.38
C VAL A 147 -5.17 22.48 -3.52
N ASP A 148 -4.09 22.84 -2.83
CA ASP A 148 -3.50 22.01 -1.80
C ASP A 148 -4.38 22.16 -0.55
N THR A 149 -5.01 21.07 -0.13
CA THR A 149 -5.81 21.08 1.09
C THR A 149 -4.90 21.02 2.30
N ASN A 150 -5.09 21.96 3.23
CA ASN A 150 -4.52 21.84 4.56
C ASN A 150 -5.14 20.63 5.25
N LEU A 151 -4.27 19.74 5.76
CA LEU A 151 -4.56 18.39 6.25
C LEU A 151 -5.36 18.34 7.57
N TYR A 152 -6.08 19.39 7.94
CA TYR A 152 -6.67 19.56 9.29
C TYR A 152 -7.67 18.46 9.68
N ASP A 153 -8.37 17.85 8.72
CA ASP A 153 -9.39 16.83 8.99
C ASP A 153 -9.01 15.43 8.48
N ARG A 154 -7.76 15.25 8.07
CA ARG A 154 -7.30 13.99 7.50
C ARG A 154 -6.35 13.27 8.44
N ASN A 155 -6.59 11.97 8.62
CA ASN A 155 -5.67 11.12 9.37
C ASN A 155 -4.31 11.05 8.67
N PRO A 156 -3.21 11.50 9.31
CA PRO A 156 -1.88 11.51 8.72
C PRO A 156 -1.32 10.10 8.55
N VAL A 157 -1.84 9.14 9.30
CA VAL A 157 -1.42 7.73 9.26
C VAL A 157 -2.63 6.85 9.02
N ASN A 158 -2.55 6.01 8.01
CA ASN A 158 -3.52 4.96 7.78
C ASN A 158 -2.87 3.58 7.88
N CYS A 159 -3.67 2.58 8.17
CA CYS A 159 -3.25 1.19 8.21
C CYS A 159 -4.19 0.36 7.34
N SER A 160 -3.62 -0.53 6.54
CA SER A 160 -4.37 -1.40 5.64
C SER A 160 -3.91 -2.84 5.78
N LEU A 161 -4.81 -3.78 5.49
CA LEU A 161 -4.44 -5.16 5.23
C LEU A 161 -4.09 -5.33 3.75
N LEU A 162 -3.13 -6.19 3.49
CA LEU A 162 -2.63 -6.49 2.16
C LEU A 162 -2.81 -7.97 1.87
N PHE A 163 -3.42 -8.28 0.74
CA PHE A 163 -3.55 -9.64 0.20
C PHE A 163 -3.15 -9.61 -1.27
N GLY A 164 -2.36 -10.58 -1.70
CA GLY A 164 -1.92 -10.57 -3.08
C GLY A 164 -1.37 -11.90 -3.58
N ALA A 165 -1.01 -11.87 -4.85
CA ALA A 165 -0.26 -12.91 -5.49
C ALA A 165 0.85 -12.29 -6.33
N ALA A 166 2.03 -12.88 -6.27
CA ALA A 166 3.17 -12.44 -7.06
C ALA A 166 3.75 -13.62 -7.83
N PHE A 167 4.31 -13.32 -8.99
CA PHE A 167 5.04 -14.29 -9.78
C PHE A 167 6.48 -13.81 -9.99
N LYS A 168 7.44 -14.58 -9.47
CA LYS A 168 8.88 -14.35 -9.64
C LYS A 168 9.40 -15.12 -10.83
N PHE A 169 9.89 -14.41 -11.83
CA PHE A 169 10.51 -15.02 -13.03
C PHE A 169 11.97 -15.40 -12.76
N PRO A 170 12.51 -16.40 -13.48
CA PRO A 170 13.93 -16.76 -13.37
C PRO A 170 14.89 -15.60 -13.67
N ALA A 171 14.48 -14.65 -14.49
CA ALA A 171 15.23 -13.46 -14.87
C ALA A 171 15.21 -12.34 -13.80
N ARG A 172 14.86 -12.66 -12.56
CA ARG A 172 14.79 -11.71 -11.41
C ARG A 172 13.69 -10.65 -11.49
N TRP A 173 12.90 -10.65 -12.55
CA TRP A 173 11.68 -9.85 -12.62
C TRP A 173 10.59 -10.48 -11.76
N TYR A 174 9.77 -9.66 -11.15
CA TYR A 174 8.57 -10.14 -10.53
C TYR A 174 7.39 -9.22 -10.84
N PHE A 175 6.23 -9.83 -10.94
CA PHE A 175 4.97 -9.18 -11.16
C PHE A 175 4.09 -9.45 -9.94
N ASP A 176 3.43 -8.44 -9.41
CA ASP A 176 2.49 -8.62 -8.30
C ASP A 176 1.14 -7.98 -8.58
N LEU A 177 0.11 -8.65 -8.07
CA LEU A 177 -1.26 -8.17 -8.01
C LEU A 177 -1.71 -8.22 -6.55
N ARG A 178 -2.05 -7.07 -5.98
CA ARG A 178 -2.41 -6.92 -4.57
C ARG A 178 -3.73 -6.20 -4.41
N TYR A 179 -4.48 -6.62 -3.42
CA TYR A 179 -5.61 -5.90 -2.91
C TYR A 179 -5.26 -5.32 -1.55
N VAL A 180 -5.44 -4.02 -1.41
CA VAL A 180 -5.19 -3.26 -0.18
C VAL A 180 -6.54 -2.87 0.39
N LEU A 181 -6.81 -3.34 1.61
CA LEU A 181 -8.03 -3.12 2.37
C LEU A 181 -7.75 -2.14 3.50
N GLY A 182 -8.17 -0.88 3.38
CA GLY A 182 -8.04 0.11 4.43
C GLY A 182 -8.81 -0.29 5.68
N LEU A 183 -8.17 -0.19 6.84
CA LEU A 183 -8.75 -0.47 8.15
C LEU A 183 -9.08 0.81 8.91
N THR A 184 -8.35 1.88 8.64
CA THR A 184 -8.53 3.19 9.29
C THR A 184 -9.32 4.13 8.42
N ASP A 185 -10.11 4.98 9.06
CA ASP A 185 -10.84 6.05 8.38
C ASP A 185 -9.86 7.11 7.87
N ASN A 186 -10.07 7.56 6.64
CA ASN A 186 -9.21 8.57 6.02
C ASN A 186 -9.47 9.99 6.55
N TYR A 187 -10.67 10.24 7.05
CA TYR A 187 -11.10 11.53 7.57
C TYR A 187 -11.68 11.38 8.98
N GLU A 188 -11.34 12.28 9.89
CA GLU A 188 -11.84 12.25 11.26
C GLU A 188 -13.34 12.52 11.35
N CYS A 189 -13.86 13.36 10.44
CA CYS A 189 -15.28 13.75 10.42
C CYS A 189 -16.19 12.70 9.77
N TYR A 190 -15.64 11.74 9.00
CA TYR A 190 -16.43 10.73 8.26
C TYR A 190 -16.05 9.34 8.70
N SER A 191 -16.85 8.74 9.57
CA SER A 191 -16.67 7.35 10.00
C SER A 191 -17.03 6.37 8.90
N GLY A 192 -16.15 5.37 8.69
CA GLY A 192 -16.35 4.30 7.73
C GLY A 192 -15.90 4.59 6.30
N LEU A 193 -15.15 5.70 6.05
CA LEU A 193 -14.62 6.02 4.72
C LEU A 193 -13.20 5.49 4.56
N ASN A 194 -13.08 4.26 4.05
CA ASN A 194 -11.81 3.55 3.93
C ASN A 194 -11.32 3.47 2.48
N THR A 195 -10.01 3.57 2.29
CA THR A 195 -9.40 3.39 0.98
C THR A 195 -9.26 1.91 0.65
N HIS A 196 -9.82 1.51 -0.48
CA HIS A 196 -9.59 0.20 -1.09
C HIS A 196 -8.82 0.39 -2.38
N ALA A 197 -7.79 -0.40 -2.61
CA ALA A 197 -7.00 -0.30 -3.82
C ALA A 197 -6.60 -1.67 -4.37
N LEU A 198 -6.68 -1.81 -5.69
CA LEU A 198 -6.03 -2.89 -6.42
C LEU A 198 -4.70 -2.34 -6.95
N GLN A 199 -3.61 -2.96 -6.58
CA GLN A 199 -2.26 -2.59 -7.00
C GLN A 199 -1.73 -3.62 -7.99
N LEU A 200 -1.18 -3.16 -9.11
CA LEU A 200 -0.55 -3.96 -10.13
C LEU A 200 0.87 -3.44 -10.32
N SER A 201 1.88 -4.26 -10.07
CA SER A 201 3.25 -3.76 -10.10
C SER A 201 4.21 -4.72 -10.79
N LEU A 202 5.27 -4.14 -11.33
CA LEU A 202 6.42 -4.84 -11.90
C LEU A 202 7.65 -4.43 -11.11
N GLY A 203 8.46 -5.40 -10.70
CA GLY A 203 9.68 -5.16 -9.95
C GLY A 203 10.85 -5.98 -10.45
N TYR A 204 12.04 -5.59 -10.02
CA TYR A 204 13.29 -6.29 -10.27
C TYR A 204 14.03 -6.50 -8.96
N LEU A 205 14.48 -7.73 -8.70
CA LEU A 205 15.16 -8.13 -7.47
C LEU A 205 16.61 -8.53 -7.76
N PHE A 206 17.55 -7.87 -7.10
CA PHE A 206 18.95 -8.26 -7.07
C PHE A 206 19.18 -9.21 -5.89
N GLN A 207 19.72 -10.37 -6.12
CA GLN A 207 20.20 -11.27 -5.08
C GLN A 207 21.55 -10.78 -4.56
N LEU A 208 21.68 -10.71 -3.23
CA LEU A 208 22.93 -10.35 -2.54
C LEU A 208 23.75 -11.60 -2.24
#